data_e3d3a77554d4dab2758fa645490a3142
#
_entry.id   e3d3a77554d4dab2758fa645490a3142
#
_cell.length_a   1.000
_cell.length_b   1.000
_cell.length_c   1.000
_cell.angle_alpha   90.00
_cell.angle_beta   90.00
_cell.angle_gamma   90.00
#
_symmetry.space_group_name_H-M   'P 1'
#
loop_
_entity.id
_entity.type
_entity.pdbx_description
1 polymer ?
#
loop_
_entity_poly.entity_id
_entity_poly.type
_entity_poly.pdbx_seq_one_letter_code
_entity_poly.pdbx_strand_id
1 'polypeptide(L)'
;MRVAMISLHTSPLQQPGSGDAGGMNVYVLSTATHLARLGVEVDVYTRATRPSQGEVVEVEPRLRVINIVAGPYEGLVKEELPTQMVAFAGGMMQYVRCHGLRYDAIHSHYWLSGQVGWLLRDLWGVPLVHTAHTLAAVKNLHRAVRDSPETEARRICEQQLVDNADMLVVNTSQEREDLVVHYDAPLSRIVVVPPGADTETFTPGTDRNTERSRRELGVPLHAKVIAFVGRLQEFKGPQVLLRAVARMLEDAPERNLRVLICGGASGAETTATRYRELARELGVAHRVRFLEPRPPQELVAVYQAADVVAVPSYNESFGLVALEAQATGTPVVAARAGGLPIAVAEGSTGMLVDGHDPEDWARVLGEILDEDEARIRMGQRAVEHAAKFSWAATARRLHEAYGRAVVADVEDCRARRASGL
;
A
#
# COMPACT_ATOMS: atom_id res chain seq x y z
N MET A 1 0.41 -13.13 -23.46
CA MET A 1 1.41 -12.29 -22.78
C MET A 1 1.79 -12.96 -21.48
N ARG A 2 3.09 -13.04 -21.18
CA ARG A 2 3.61 -13.49 -19.88
C ARG A 2 4.45 -12.40 -19.26
N VAL A 3 4.21 -12.06 -18.00
CA VAL A 3 4.87 -10.98 -17.27
C VAL A 3 5.62 -11.53 -16.05
N ALA A 4 6.89 -11.14 -15.89
CA ALA A 4 7.65 -11.35 -14.67
C ALA A 4 7.43 -10.15 -13.74
N MET A 5 6.66 -10.31 -12.68
CA MET A 5 6.57 -9.33 -11.61
C MET A 5 7.67 -9.55 -10.58
N ILE A 6 8.29 -8.49 -10.08
CA ILE A 6 9.36 -8.59 -9.09
C ILE A 6 8.95 -7.83 -7.82
N SER A 7 8.88 -8.55 -6.70
CA SER A 7 8.65 -8.02 -5.35
C SER A 7 9.67 -8.63 -4.39
N LEU A 8 10.94 -8.17 -4.48
CA LEU A 8 12.09 -8.78 -3.81
C LEU A 8 11.95 -8.78 -2.29
N HIS A 9 11.68 -7.61 -1.68
CA HIS A 9 11.84 -7.40 -0.25
C HIS A 9 10.66 -7.89 0.60
N THR A 10 9.51 -8.17 -0.02
CA THR A 10 8.31 -8.67 0.68
C THR A 10 7.47 -9.53 -0.26
N SER A 11 7.04 -10.68 0.21
CA SER A 11 6.17 -11.57 -0.58
C SER A 11 4.75 -11.01 -0.68
N PRO A 12 4.11 -11.02 -1.87
CA PRO A 12 2.72 -10.61 -2.02
C PRO A 12 1.74 -11.47 -1.19
N LEU A 13 2.16 -12.67 -0.76
CA LEU A 13 1.37 -13.57 0.08
C LEU A 13 1.54 -13.31 1.59
N GLN A 14 2.42 -12.39 1.96
CA GLN A 14 2.61 -12.05 3.38
C GLN A 14 1.42 -11.21 3.87
N GLN A 15 0.98 -11.49 5.11
CA GLN A 15 -0.12 -10.77 5.75
C GLN A 15 0.17 -9.26 5.81
N PRO A 16 -0.65 -8.40 5.17
CA PRO A 16 -0.52 -6.96 5.29
C PRO A 16 -0.62 -6.49 6.73
N GLY A 17 0.15 -5.46 7.09
CA GLY A 17 0.21 -4.95 8.45
C GLY A 17 1.22 -5.67 9.35
N SER A 18 1.94 -6.67 8.85
CA SER A 18 2.99 -7.38 9.57
C SER A 18 4.37 -7.15 8.92
N GLY A 19 5.40 -6.87 9.71
CA GLY A 19 6.74 -6.59 9.20
C GLY A 19 6.75 -5.47 8.16
N ASP A 20 7.33 -5.71 6.99
CA ASP A 20 7.34 -4.77 5.86
C ASP A 20 6.13 -4.91 4.92
N ALA A 21 5.27 -5.91 5.14
CA ALA A 21 4.08 -6.12 4.33
C ALA A 21 3.01 -5.05 4.58
N GLY A 22 2.48 -4.49 3.50
CA GLY A 22 1.48 -3.41 3.57
C GLY A 22 0.75 -3.22 2.25
N GLY A 23 0.39 -1.99 1.93
CA GLY A 23 -0.36 -1.64 0.72
C GLY A 23 0.28 -2.13 -0.58
N MET A 24 1.62 -2.18 -0.66
CA MET A 24 2.31 -2.72 -1.83
C MET A 24 2.00 -4.21 -2.04
N ASN A 25 1.94 -5.02 -0.97
CA ASN A 25 1.61 -6.45 -1.07
C ASN A 25 0.19 -6.65 -1.61
N VAL A 26 -0.77 -5.85 -1.10
CA VAL A 26 -2.15 -5.83 -1.60
C VAL A 26 -2.17 -5.43 -3.08
N TYR A 27 -1.45 -4.37 -3.45
CA TYR A 27 -1.36 -3.91 -4.83
C TYR A 27 -0.81 -4.99 -5.77
N VAL A 28 0.34 -5.60 -5.42
CA VAL A 28 0.98 -6.63 -6.25
C VAL A 28 0.09 -7.85 -6.41
N LEU A 29 -0.48 -8.37 -5.33
CA LEU A 29 -1.35 -9.54 -5.38
C LEU A 29 -2.63 -9.26 -6.17
N SER A 30 -3.31 -8.15 -5.90
CA SER A 30 -4.57 -7.80 -6.54
C SER A 30 -4.39 -7.51 -8.04
N THR A 31 -3.32 -6.81 -8.43
CA THR A 31 -3.03 -6.55 -9.84
C THR A 31 -2.67 -7.84 -10.58
N ALA A 32 -1.83 -8.70 -9.98
CA ALA A 32 -1.43 -9.98 -10.56
C ALA A 32 -2.65 -10.91 -10.76
N THR A 33 -3.53 -11.01 -9.75
CA THR A 33 -4.79 -11.77 -9.81
C THR A 33 -5.69 -11.30 -10.95
N HIS A 34 -5.92 -9.98 -11.07
CA HIS A 34 -6.80 -9.45 -12.11
C HIS A 34 -6.18 -9.51 -13.51
N LEU A 35 -4.86 -9.40 -13.64
CA LEU A 35 -4.14 -9.65 -14.89
C LEU A 35 -4.27 -11.12 -15.33
N ALA A 36 -4.14 -12.06 -14.38
CA ALA A 36 -4.35 -13.49 -14.67
C ALA A 36 -5.77 -13.78 -15.16
N ARG A 37 -6.77 -13.14 -14.58
CA ARG A 37 -8.19 -13.21 -15.00
C ARG A 37 -8.42 -12.59 -16.40
N LEU A 38 -7.58 -11.63 -16.82
CA LEU A 38 -7.56 -11.10 -18.19
C LEU A 38 -6.82 -12.00 -19.19
N GLY A 39 -6.28 -13.15 -18.75
CA GLY A 39 -5.55 -14.10 -19.58
C GLY A 39 -4.04 -13.85 -19.68
N VAL A 40 -3.48 -12.94 -18.91
CA VAL A 40 -2.03 -12.73 -18.79
C VAL A 40 -1.45 -13.80 -17.87
N GLU A 41 -0.35 -14.45 -18.27
CA GLU A 41 0.40 -15.32 -17.37
C GLU A 41 1.32 -14.46 -16.50
N VAL A 42 1.19 -14.58 -15.19
CA VAL A 42 1.93 -13.74 -14.21
C VAL A 42 2.73 -14.63 -13.27
N ASP A 43 4.03 -14.48 -13.28
CA ASP A 43 4.95 -15.07 -12.33
C ASP A 43 5.49 -13.96 -11.41
N VAL A 44 5.14 -14.00 -10.11
CA VAL A 44 5.63 -13.02 -9.13
C VAL A 44 6.84 -13.59 -8.41
N TYR A 45 7.99 -12.98 -8.62
CA TYR A 45 9.24 -13.37 -7.99
C TYR A 45 9.46 -12.63 -6.68
N THR A 46 9.73 -13.36 -5.62
CA THR A 46 10.01 -12.81 -4.29
C THR A 46 11.14 -13.58 -3.61
N ARG A 47 11.82 -12.97 -2.65
CA ARG A 47 12.84 -13.64 -1.88
C ARG A 47 12.24 -14.62 -0.89
N ALA A 48 12.77 -15.84 -0.86
CA ALA A 48 12.40 -16.82 0.15
C ALA A 48 12.90 -16.36 1.54
N THR A 49 12.01 -16.38 2.52
CA THR A 49 12.32 -15.98 3.91
C THR A 49 12.26 -17.15 4.90
N ARG A 50 11.88 -18.33 4.44
CA ARG A 50 11.88 -19.58 5.24
C ARG A 50 11.85 -20.79 4.31
N PRO A 51 12.48 -21.91 4.71
CA PRO A 51 12.52 -23.11 3.87
C PRO A 51 11.13 -23.72 3.57
N SER A 52 10.17 -23.52 4.48
CA SER A 52 8.81 -24.07 4.38
C SER A 52 7.90 -23.37 3.37
N GLN A 53 8.34 -22.26 2.73
CA GLN A 53 7.52 -21.56 1.74
C GLN A 53 7.29 -22.34 0.45
N GLY A 54 8.17 -23.31 0.14
CA GLY A 54 8.20 -23.96 -1.16
C GLY A 54 8.77 -23.05 -2.25
N GLU A 55 9.24 -23.63 -3.36
CA GLU A 55 9.80 -22.87 -4.48
C GLU A 55 8.69 -22.15 -5.24
N VAL A 56 7.55 -22.78 -5.48
CA VAL A 56 6.43 -22.26 -6.25
C VAL A 56 5.14 -22.41 -5.46
N VAL A 57 4.35 -21.33 -5.42
CA VAL A 57 2.99 -21.32 -4.87
C VAL A 57 2.03 -20.94 -6.00
N GLU A 58 1.19 -21.88 -6.43
CA GLU A 58 0.08 -21.60 -7.35
C GLU A 58 -1.02 -20.84 -6.58
N VAL A 59 -1.34 -19.62 -7.02
CA VAL A 59 -2.35 -18.75 -6.37
C VAL A 59 -3.69 -18.88 -7.07
N GLU A 60 -3.69 -18.74 -8.38
CA GLU A 60 -4.83 -18.89 -9.28
C GLU A 60 -4.32 -19.47 -10.63
N PRO A 61 -5.21 -19.91 -11.52
CA PRO A 61 -4.82 -20.22 -12.89
C PRO A 61 -4.08 -19.04 -13.52
N ARG A 62 -2.89 -19.26 -14.06
CA ARG A 62 -1.98 -18.27 -14.65
C ARG A 62 -1.31 -17.31 -13.66
N LEU A 63 -1.41 -17.54 -12.36
CA LEU A 63 -0.73 -16.74 -11.34
C LEU A 63 0.06 -17.63 -10.39
N ARG A 64 1.39 -17.44 -10.37
CA ARG A 64 2.29 -18.14 -9.44
C ARG A 64 3.15 -17.15 -8.68
N VAL A 65 3.48 -17.49 -7.44
CA VAL A 65 4.52 -16.83 -6.67
C VAL A 65 5.72 -17.76 -6.58
N ILE A 66 6.87 -17.27 -7.03
CA ILE A 66 8.13 -18.02 -7.10
C ILE A 66 9.09 -17.45 -6.04
N ASN A 67 9.45 -18.30 -5.10
CA ASN A 67 10.32 -17.96 -3.97
C ASN A 67 11.77 -18.25 -4.32
N ILE A 68 12.56 -17.21 -4.55
CA ILE A 68 13.99 -17.32 -4.89
C ILE A 68 14.83 -17.25 -3.63
N VAL A 69 15.69 -18.24 -3.45
CA VAL A 69 16.68 -18.25 -2.35
C VAL A 69 17.81 -17.27 -2.68
N ALA A 70 17.93 -16.24 -1.87
CA ALA A 70 18.98 -15.22 -1.99
C ALA A 70 19.43 -14.80 -0.59
N GLY A 71 20.64 -15.24 -0.20
CA GLY A 71 21.16 -15.08 1.15
C GLY A 71 20.45 -15.95 2.20
N PRO A 72 20.64 -15.66 3.48
CA PRO A 72 20.00 -16.40 4.56
C PRO A 72 18.47 -16.20 4.53
N TYR A 73 17.72 -17.21 4.95
CA TYR A 73 16.26 -17.12 5.01
C TYR A 73 15.80 -16.06 6.02
N GLU A 74 16.37 -16.05 7.20
CA GLU A 74 16.00 -15.20 8.34
C GLU A 74 17.14 -14.26 8.73
N GLY A 75 16.84 -13.24 9.53
CA GLY A 75 17.82 -12.33 10.13
C GLY A 75 18.27 -11.16 9.26
N LEU A 76 17.91 -11.09 7.98
CA LEU A 76 18.20 -9.92 7.15
C LEU A 76 17.20 -8.80 7.42
N VAL A 77 17.71 -7.65 7.79
CA VAL A 77 16.92 -6.41 7.83
C VAL A 77 16.85 -5.79 6.44
N LYS A 78 15.86 -4.92 6.23
CA LYS A 78 15.59 -4.33 4.91
C LYS A 78 16.78 -3.57 4.32
N GLU A 79 17.57 -2.94 5.18
CA GLU A 79 18.74 -2.15 4.83
C GLU A 79 19.89 -3.04 4.29
N GLU A 80 19.89 -4.33 4.58
CA GLU A 80 20.87 -5.30 4.10
C GLU A 80 20.47 -5.97 2.78
N LEU A 81 19.19 -5.88 2.38
CA LEU A 81 18.68 -6.50 1.16
C LEU A 81 19.39 -6.06 -0.15
N PRO A 82 19.95 -4.84 -0.26
CA PRO A 82 20.74 -4.47 -1.44
C PRO A 82 21.87 -5.45 -1.74
N THR A 83 22.47 -6.06 -0.73
CA THR A 83 23.56 -7.05 -0.88
C THR A 83 23.10 -8.35 -1.53
N GLN A 84 21.79 -8.61 -1.56
CA GLN A 84 21.19 -9.84 -2.09
C GLN A 84 20.64 -9.71 -3.51
N MET A 85 20.62 -8.52 -4.09
CA MET A 85 20.02 -8.27 -5.41
C MET A 85 20.64 -9.12 -6.52
N VAL A 86 21.95 -9.26 -6.54
CA VAL A 86 22.66 -10.07 -7.55
C VAL A 86 22.38 -11.55 -7.40
N ALA A 87 22.38 -12.06 -6.16
CA ALA A 87 22.04 -13.46 -5.89
C ALA A 87 20.58 -13.75 -6.27
N PHE A 88 19.67 -12.81 -6.00
CA PHE A 88 18.27 -12.92 -6.37
C PHE A 88 18.08 -12.93 -7.90
N ALA A 89 18.73 -12.01 -8.61
CA ALA A 89 18.70 -11.98 -10.08
C ALA A 89 19.25 -13.28 -10.68
N GLY A 90 20.38 -13.79 -10.16
CA GLY A 90 20.98 -15.07 -10.56
C GLY A 90 20.02 -16.24 -10.37
N GLY A 91 19.33 -16.30 -9.21
CA GLY A 91 18.30 -17.29 -8.94
C GLY A 91 17.12 -17.22 -9.90
N MET A 92 16.63 -16.01 -10.23
CA MET A 92 15.58 -15.82 -11.25
C MET A 92 16.05 -16.32 -12.63
N MET A 93 17.26 -15.97 -13.05
CA MET A 93 17.82 -16.43 -14.33
C MET A 93 17.91 -17.95 -14.40
N GLN A 94 18.39 -18.57 -13.32
CA GLN A 94 18.49 -20.03 -13.23
C GLN A 94 17.10 -20.67 -13.34
N TYR A 95 16.11 -20.16 -12.57
CA TYR A 95 14.73 -20.67 -12.61
C TYR A 95 14.14 -20.58 -14.01
N VAL A 96 14.22 -19.40 -14.65
CA VAL A 96 13.71 -19.16 -16.01
C VAL A 96 14.35 -20.12 -17.02
N ARG A 97 15.68 -20.32 -16.95
CA ARG A 97 16.41 -21.22 -17.84
C ARG A 97 15.99 -22.69 -17.61
N CYS A 98 15.90 -23.13 -16.36
CA CYS A 98 15.55 -24.54 -16.05
C CYS A 98 14.11 -24.90 -16.46
N HIS A 99 13.20 -23.94 -16.46
CA HIS A 99 11.80 -24.14 -16.83
C HIS A 99 11.47 -23.71 -18.27
N GLY A 100 12.47 -23.29 -19.05
CA GLY A 100 12.28 -22.85 -20.45
C GLY A 100 11.32 -21.67 -20.60
N LEU A 101 11.23 -20.81 -19.59
CA LEU A 101 10.31 -19.67 -19.58
C LEU A 101 10.81 -18.53 -20.46
N ARG A 102 9.88 -17.76 -21.02
CA ARG A 102 10.13 -16.48 -21.71
C ARG A 102 9.08 -15.48 -21.27
N TYR A 103 9.49 -14.26 -21.03
CA TYR A 103 8.62 -13.15 -20.66
C TYR A 103 8.52 -12.14 -21.78
N ASP A 104 7.40 -11.46 -21.86
CA ASP A 104 7.15 -10.36 -22.78
C ASP A 104 7.48 -9.01 -22.13
N ALA A 105 7.41 -8.92 -20.80
CA ALA A 105 7.74 -7.73 -20.03
C ALA A 105 8.14 -8.09 -18.59
N ILE A 106 8.91 -7.21 -17.95
CA ILE A 106 9.20 -7.21 -16.51
C ILE A 106 8.42 -6.07 -15.87
N HIS A 107 7.75 -6.33 -14.73
CA HIS A 107 7.15 -5.29 -13.90
C HIS A 107 7.75 -5.34 -12.49
N SER A 108 8.55 -4.37 -12.14
CA SER A 108 9.24 -4.29 -10.85
C SER A 108 8.51 -3.36 -9.87
N HIS A 109 8.45 -3.78 -8.62
CA HIS A 109 7.79 -3.04 -7.53
C HIS A 109 8.81 -2.67 -6.46
N TYR A 110 8.96 -1.37 -6.20
CA TYR A 110 9.94 -0.79 -5.30
C TYR A 110 11.38 -0.80 -5.86
N TRP A 111 12.23 0.13 -5.38
CA TRP A 111 13.55 0.36 -5.95
C TRP A 111 14.49 -0.86 -5.98
N LEU A 112 14.45 -1.73 -4.93
CA LEU A 112 15.27 -2.97 -4.90
C LEU A 112 14.89 -3.90 -6.05
N SER A 113 13.61 -4.11 -6.26
CA SER A 113 13.09 -4.90 -7.37
C SER A 113 13.38 -4.25 -8.72
N GLY A 114 13.37 -2.91 -8.75
CA GLY A 114 13.70 -2.11 -9.92
C GLY A 114 15.11 -2.37 -10.40
N GLN A 115 16.10 -2.36 -9.51
CA GLN A 115 17.51 -2.62 -9.85
C GLN A 115 17.70 -4.03 -10.42
N VAL A 116 17.02 -5.04 -9.83
CA VAL A 116 16.99 -6.40 -10.38
C VAL A 116 16.31 -6.42 -11.75
N GLY A 117 15.17 -5.74 -11.88
CA GLY A 117 14.40 -5.66 -13.13
C GLY A 117 15.20 -5.03 -14.25
N TRP A 118 15.97 -3.97 -13.99
CA TRP A 118 16.85 -3.33 -14.96
C TRP A 118 17.95 -4.29 -15.46
N LEU A 119 18.64 -4.98 -14.54
CA LEU A 119 19.62 -5.99 -14.94
C LEU A 119 19.00 -7.08 -15.84
N LEU A 120 17.83 -7.59 -15.47
CA LEU A 120 17.15 -8.65 -16.23
C LEU A 120 16.57 -8.15 -17.57
N ARG A 121 16.12 -6.90 -17.65
CA ARG A 121 15.73 -6.23 -18.88
C ARG A 121 16.84 -6.32 -19.92
N ASP A 122 18.04 -5.92 -19.54
CA ASP A 122 19.19 -5.90 -20.46
C ASP A 122 19.63 -7.32 -20.86
N LEU A 123 19.50 -8.30 -19.93
CA LEU A 123 19.86 -9.70 -20.19
C LEU A 123 18.83 -10.47 -21.01
N TRP A 124 17.55 -10.19 -20.82
CA TRP A 124 16.46 -10.90 -21.53
C TRP A 124 15.99 -10.19 -22.77
N GLY A 125 16.35 -8.91 -22.96
CA GLY A 125 15.92 -8.09 -24.09
C GLY A 125 14.39 -7.88 -24.09
N VAL A 126 13.81 -7.56 -22.92
CA VAL A 126 12.38 -7.31 -22.74
C VAL A 126 12.17 -6.01 -21.97
N PRO A 127 11.10 -5.24 -22.21
CA PRO A 127 10.89 -3.96 -21.56
C PRO A 127 10.69 -4.06 -20.05
N LEU A 128 11.18 -3.05 -19.33
CA LEU A 128 10.99 -2.84 -17.89
C LEU A 128 9.89 -1.81 -17.63
N VAL A 129 8.83 -2.25 -17.00
CA VAL A 129 7.82 -1.39 -16.36
C VAL A 129 8.15 -1.30 -14.87
N HIS A 130 8.13 -0.10 -14.29
CA HIS A 130 8.49 0.11 -12.90
C HIS A 130 7.42 0.88 -12.13
N THR A 131 7.06 0.39 -10.95
CA THR A 131 6.22 1.09 -9.96
C THR A 131 7.02 1.30 -8.68
N ALA A 132 7.31 2.56 -8.35
CA ALA A 132 8.15 2.91 -7.19
C ALA A 132 7.46 2.65 -5.85
N HIS A 133 6.15 2.78 -5.76
CA HIS A 133 5.30 2.76 -4.54
C HIS A 133 5.63 3.84 -3.52
N THR A 134 6.88 4.21 -3.37
CA THR A 134 7.36 5.32 -2.55
C THR A 134 8.66 5.84 -3.14
N LEU A 135 8.86 7.15 -3.09
CA LEU A 135 10.07 7.83 -3.56
C LEU A 135 10.84 8.41 -2.37
N ALA A 136 12.17 8.24 -2.35
CA ALA A 136 13.03 8.73 -1.28
C ALA A 136 12.94 10.26 -1.13
N ALA A 137 12.97 10.99 -2.24
CA ALA A 137 12.86 12.44 -2.24
C ALA A 137 11.56 12.90 -1.58
N VAL A 138 10.42 12.35 -1.98
CA VAL A 138 9.09 12.69 -1.45
C VAL A 138 8.98 12.30 0.04
N LYS A 139 9.47 11.10 0.40
CA LYS A 139 9.45 10.64 1.78
C LYS A 139 10.29 11.51 2.70
N ASN A 140 11.44 12.02 2.21
CA ASN A 140 12.29 12.94 2.97
C ASN A 140 11.66 14.32 3.15
N LEU A 141 10.85 14.80 2.20
CA LEU A 141 10.11 16.06 2.32
C LEU A 141 8.98 15.99 3.34
N HIS A 142 8.26 14.85 3.40
CA HIS A 142 7.09 14.67 4.25
C HIS A 142 7.38 13.78 5.48
N ARG A 143 8.62 13.81 5.96
CA ARG A 143 9.09 12.97 7.06
C ARG A 143 8.41 13.34 8.38
N ALA A 144 8.00 12.34 9.16
CA ALA A 144 7.64 12.56 10.55
C ALA A 144 8.86 12.98 11.39
N VAL A 145 8.63 13.69 12.49
CA VAL A 145 9.69 14.36 13.28
C VAL A 145 10.83 13.43 13.72
N ARG A 146 10.51 12.16 13.98
CA ARG A 146 11.48 11.17 14.48
C ARG A 146 11.91 10.14 13.43
N ASP A 147 11.39 10.21 12.22
CA ASP A 147 11.80 9.29 11.15
C ASP A 147 13.21 9.61 10.67
N SER A 148 14.00 8.59 10.41
CA SER A 148 15.30 8.73 9.75
C SER A 148 15.11 9.06 8.27
N PRO A 149 15.96 9.91 7.67
CA PRO A 149 15.90 10.15 6.25
C PRO A 149 16.25 8.89 5.45
N GLU A 150 15.64 8.76 4.29
CA GLU A 150 16.06 7.76 3.29
C GLU A 150 17.46 8.08 2.78
N THR A 151 18.23 7.06 2.47
CA THR A 151 19.63 7.20 2.09
C THR A 151 19.81 7.81 0.70
N GLU A 152 20.92 8.52 0.50
CA GLU A 152 21.29 9.03 -0.82
C GLU A 152 21.51 7.90 -1.84
N ALA A 153 22.03 6.75 -1.40
CA ALA A 153 22.17 5.57 -2.24
C ALA A 153 20.83 5.11 -2.84
N ARG A 154 19.74 5.13 -2.03
CA ARG A 154 18.39 4.84 -2.52
C ARG A 154 17.94 5.87 -3.56
N ARG A 155 18.17 7.17 -3.31
CA ARG A 155 17.80 8.25 -4.26
C ARG A 155 18.52 8.08 -5.59
N ILE A 156 19.82 7.75 -5.58
CA ILE A 156 20.60 7.47 -6.78
C ILE A 156 20.03 6.25 -7.53
N CYS A 157 19.73 5.17 -6.83
CA CYS A 157 19.11 3.98 -7.44
C CYS A 157 17.74 4.28 -8.07
N GLU A 158 16.92 5.08 -7.42
CA GLU A 158 15.63 5.53 -7.97
C GLU A 158 15.81 6.39 -9.23
N GLN A 159 16.79 7.31 -9.25
CA GLN A 159 17.14 8.08 -10.45
C GLN A 159 17.55 7.17 -11.61
N GLN A 160 18.42 6.19 -11.34
CA GLN A 160 18.82 5.22 -12.37
C GLN A 160 17.63 4.47 -12.96
N LEU A 161 16.63 4.14 -12.12
CA LEU A 161 15.41 3.47 -12.59
C LEU A 161 14.55 4.40 -13.45
N VAL A 162 14.42 5.65 -13.07
CA VAL A 162 13.71 6.66 -13.88
C VAL A 162 14.38 6.83 -15.24
N ASP A 163 15.71 6.86 -15.27
CA ASP A 163 16.47 7.02 -16.51
C ASP A 163 16.37 5.80 -17.45
N ASN A 164 16.25 4.59 -16.88
CA ASN A 164 16.40 3.34 -17.63
C ASN A 164 15.11 2.50 -17.76
N ALA A 165 14.05 2.75 -17.00
CA ALA A 165 12.78 2.05 -17.19
C ALA A 165 12.11 2.49 -18.50
N ASP A 166 11.54 1.55 -19.25
CA ASP A 166 10.80 1.82 -20.48
C ASP A 166 9.45 2.47 -20.18
N MET A 167 8.88 2.17 -19.01
CA MET A 167 7.65 2.79 -18.51
C MET A 167 7.62 2.89 -16.98
N LEU A 168 7.14 4.02 -16.49
CA LEU A 168 6.92 4.31 -15.07
C LEU A 168 5.42 4.32 -14.80
N VAL A 169 4.97 3.45 -13.91
CA VAL A 169 3.57 3.40 -13.47
C VAL A 169 3.46 4.09 -12.12
N VAL A 170 2.56 5.05 -12.03
CA VAL A 170 2.23 5.79 -10.80
C VAL A 170 0.75 5.70 -10.49
N ASN A 171 0.40 5.83 -9.21
CA ASN A 171 -0.99 5.68 -8.75
C ASN A 171 -1.81 6.96 -8.92
N THR A 172 -1.15 8.13 -8.93
CA THR A 172 -1.80 9.44 -8.93
C THR A 172 -1.11 10.44 -9.85
N SER A 173 -1.83 11.50 -10.21
CA SER A 173 -1.22 12.64 -10.91
C SER A 173 -0.17 13.36 -10.05
N GLN A 174 -0.33 13.35 -8.71
CA GLN A 174 0.68 13.90 -7.82
C GLN A 174 1.99 13.10 -7.88
N GLU A 175 1.93 11.75 -7.83
CA GLU A 175 3.14 10.92 -7.99
C GLU A 175 3.82 11.13 -9.36
N ARG A 176 3.03 11.42 -10.42
CA ARG A 176 3.60 11.81 -11.73
C ARG A 176 4.37 13.12 -11.63
N GLU A 177 3.79 14.12 -10.96
CA GLU A 177 4.45 15.42 -10.74
C GLU A 177 5.70 15.25 -9.87
N ASP A 178 5.65 14.43 -8.84
CA ASP A 178 6.78 14.13 -7.97
C ASP A 178 7.95 13.50 -8.76
N LEU A 179 7.66 12.57 -9.68
CA LEU A 179 8.69 11.99 -10.56
C LEU A 179 9.31 13.04 -11.50
N VAL A 180 8.49 13.93 -12.05
CA VAL A 180 9.01 15.00 -12.92
C VAL A 180 9.84 16.00 -12.13
N VAL A 181 9.36 16.46 -10.97
CA VAL A 181 10.03 17.52 -10.20
C VAL A 181 11.31 17.03 -9.53
N HIS A 182 11.31 15.79 -9.00
CA HIS A 182 12.40 15.29 -8.16
C HIS A 182 13.39 14.39 -8.89
N TYR A 183 13.00 13.85 -10.05
CA TYR A 183 13.80 12.86 -10.80
C TYR A 183 13.87 13.16 -12.31
N ASP A 184 13.41 14.32 -12.77
CA ASP A 184 13.42 14.72 -14.19
C ASP A 184 12.80 13.68 -15.14
N ALA A 185 11.80 12.93 -14.66
CA ALA A 185 11.20 11.84 -15.42
C ALA A 185 10.47 12.36 -16.67
N PRO A 186 10.70 11.78 -17.85
CA PRO A 186 10.03 12.21 -19.07
C PRO A 186 8.55 11.81 -19.03
N LEU A 187 7.65 12.78 -19.20
CA LEU A 187 6.19 12.58 -19.16
C LEU A 187 5.71 11.48 -20.13
N SER A 188 6.40 11.28 -21.25
CA SER A 188 6.07 10.24 -22.24
C SER A 188 6.19 8.82 -21.71
N ARG A 189 7.01 8.59 -20.68
CA ARG A 189 7.18 7.26 -20.04
C ARG A 189 6.29 7.06 -18.82
N ILE A 190 5.56 8.07 -18.36
CA ILE A 190 4.75 7.97 -17.15
C ILE A 190 3.29 7.65 -17.50
N VAL A 191 2.74 6.64 -16.85
CA VAL A 191 1.32 6.27 -16.95
C VAL A 191 0.69 6.29 -15.56
N VAL A 192 -0.42 7.02 -15.43
CA VAL A 192 -1.20 7.05 -14.19
C VAL A 192 -2.20 5.89 -14.19
N VAL A 193 -2.03 4.96 -13.27
CA VAL A 193 -2.87 3.78 -13.09
C VAL A 193 -3.32 3.70 -11.64
N PRO A 194 -4.48 4.28 -11.29
CA PRO A 194 -5.01 4.20 -9.93
C PRO A 194 -5.22 2.74 -9.49
N PRO A 195 -4.90 2.40 -8.23
CA PRO A 195 -5.23 1.09 -7.66
C PRO A 195 -6.73 0.93 -7.49
N GLY A 196 -7.15 -0.30 -7.20
CA GLY A 196 -8.54 -0.65 -6.94
C GLY A 196 -8.86 -0.80 -5.46
N ALA A 197 -10.15 -0.96 -5.17
CA ALA A 197 -10.68 -1.46 -3.91
C ALA A 197 -11.22 -2.89 -4.13
N ASP A 198 -11.08 -3.74 -3.12
CA ASP A 198 -11.72 -5.05 -3.10
C ASP A 198 -13.14 -4.92 -2.56
N THR A 199 -14.06 -4.54 -3.44
CA THR A 199 -15.48 -4.35 -3.10
C THR A 199 -16.25 -5.68 -3.00
N GLU A 200 -15.61 -6.82 -3.26
CA GLU A 200 -16.18 -8.15 -3.02
C GLU A 200 -15.99 -8.55 -1.54
N THR A 201 -14.83 -8.29 -0.99
CA THR A 201 -14.52 -8.53 0.43
C THR A 201 -15.05 -7.40 1.32
N PHE A 202 -14.72 -6.16 0.99
CA PHE A 202 -15.15 -4.98 1.76
C PHE A 202 -16.51 -4.50 1.26
N THR A 203 -17.56 -4.96 1.92
CA THR A 203 -18.95 -4.66 1.58
C THR A 203 -19.65 -3.91 2.70
N PRO A 204 -20.66 -3.09 2.36
CA PRO A 204 -21.44 -2.39 3.38
C PRO A 204 -22.07 -3.36 4.37
N GLY A 205 -21.95 -3.01 5.65
CA GLY A 205 -22.62 -3.73 6.73
C GLY A 205 -24.07 -3.28 6.90
N THR A 206 -24.88 -4.16 7.47
CA THR A 206 -26.16 -3.80 8.08
C THR A 206 -25.96 -3.44 9.55
N ASP A 207 -26.97 -2.85 10.21
CA ASP A 207 -26.91 -2.59 11.66
C ASP A 207 -26.56 -3.85 12.46
N ARG A 208 -27.10 -5.02 12.03
CA ARG A 208 -26.75 -6.32 12.64
C ARG A 208 -25.28 -6.68 12.48
N ASN A 209 -24.67 -6.34 11.35
CA ASN A 209 -23.24 -6.56 11.14
C ASN A 209 -22.43 -5.67 12.07
N THR A 210 -22.76 -4.38 12.17
CA THR A 210 -22.13 -3.43 13.07
C THR A 210 -22.22 -3.89 14.53
N GLU A 211 -23.42 -4.28 15.00
CA GLU A 211 -23.60 -4.82 16.34
C GLU A 211 -22.79 -6.09 16.61
N ARG A 212 -22.78 -7.02 15.64
CA ARG A 212 -22.00 -8.25 15.73
C ARG A 212 -20.51 -7.94 15.82
N SER A 213 -20.00 -7.10 14.92
CA SER A 213 -18.59 -6.69 14.89
C SER A 213 -18.17 -6.01 16.20
N ARG A 214 -19.03 -5.13 16.75
CA ARG A 214 -18.78 -4.48 18.04
C ARG A 214 -18.72 -5.49 19.19
N ARG A 215 -19.62 -6.47 19.24
CA ARG A 215 -19.58 -7.54 20.26
C ARG A 215 -18.32 -8.40 20.15
N GLU A 216 -17.95 -8.83 18.93
CA GLU A 216 -16.74 -9.62 18.68
C GLU A 216 -15.47 -8.85 19.05
N LEU A 217 -15.44 -7.56 18.80
CA LEU A 217 -14.32 -6.67 19.14
C LEU A 217 -14.39 -6.12 20.58
N GLY A 218 -15.40 -6.52 21.38
CA GLY A 218 -15.56 -6.07 22.76
C GLY A 218 -15.75 -4.55 22.90
N VAL A 219 -16.46 -3.94 21.94
CA VAL A 219 -16.80 -2.52 21.91
C VAL A 219 -18.25 -2.34 22.37
N PRO A 220 -18.55 -1.38 23.26
CA PRO A 220 -19.93 -1.10 23.66
C PRO A 220 -20.78 -0.65 22.46
N LEU A 221 -22.02 -1.15 22.37
CA LEU A 221 -22.88 -0.91 21.20
C LEU A 221 -23.19 0.58 20.95
N HIS A 222 -23.31 1.36 22.01
CA HIS A 222 -23.64 2.78 21.95
C HIS A 222 -22.41 3.72 22.02
N ALA A 223 -21.19 3.16 21.93
CA ALA A 223 -19.99 3.99 21.90
C ALA A 223 -19.80 4.59 20.49
N LYS A 224 -19.24 5.79 20.42
CA LYS A 224 -18.65 6.31 19.20
C LYS A 224 -17.28 5.63 18.99
N VAL A 225 -17.03 5.14 17.80
CA VAL A 225 -15.86 4.31 17.51
C VAL A 225 -15.03 4.93 16.41
N ILE A 226 -13.76 5.21 16.71
CA ILE A 226 -12.76 5.59 15.72
C ILE A 226 -11.87 4.38 15.47
N ALA A 227 -11.64 4.01 14.20
CA ALA A 227 -10.67 2.98 13.86
C ALA A 227 -9.44 3.58 13.16
N PHE A 228 -8.29 3.01 13.45
CA PHE A 228 -7.05 3.16 12.70
C PHE A 228 -6.63 1.78 12.22
N VAL A 229 -6.29 1.68 10.94
CA VAL A 229 -5.80 0.44 10.33
C VAL A 229 -4.50 0.72 9.60
N GLY A 230 -3.46 -0.04 9.91
CA GLY A 230 -2.16 0.11 9.28
C GLY A 230 -1.00 -0.26 10.17
N ARG A 231 0.20 -0.29 9.59
CA ARG A 231 1.43 -0.54 10.35
C ARG A 231 1.62 0.53 11.42
N LEU A 232 2.05 0.10 12.60
CA LEU A 232 2.33 1.00 13.73
C LEU A 232 3.69 1.68 13.54
N GLN A 233 3.74 2.64 12.62
CA GLN A 233 4.89 3.47 12.30
C GLN A 233 4.52 4.94 12.48
N GLU A 234 5.48 5.77 12.89
CA GLU A 234 5.26 7.20 13.10
C GLU A 234 4.73 7.89 11.82
N PHE A 235 5.25 7.46 10.67
CA PHE A 235 4.84 7.90 9.35
C PHE A 235 3.34 7.64 9.03
N LYS A 236 2.72 6.63 9.67
CA LYS A 236 1.28 6.34 9.53
C LYS A 236 0.41 7.13 10.52
N GLY A 237 1.03 7.81 11.48
CA GLY A 237 0.39 8.77 12.36
C GLY A 237 -0.47 8.23 13.52
N PRO A 238 -0.28 6.99 14.04
CA PRO A 238 -1.07 6.53 15.20
C PRO A 238 -0.90 7.43 16.42
N GLN A 239 0.25 8.09 16.57
CA GLN A 239 0.51 9.09 17.61
C GLN A 239 -0.36 10.35 17.47
N VAL A 240 -0.70 10.74 16.24
CA VAL A 240 -1.58 11.87 15.97
C VAL A 240 -2.98 11.56 16.46
N LEU A 241 -3.51 10.39 16.09
CA LEU A 241 -4.82 9.94 16.56
C LEU A 241 -4.89 9.84 18.08
N LEU A 242 -3.89 9.24 18.74
CA LEU A 242 -3.90 9.09 20.21
C LEU A 242 -3.93 10.45 20.91
N ARG A 243 -3.19 11.45 20.43
CA ARG A 243 -3.19 12.81 20.97
C ARG A 243 -4.52 13.53 20.68
N ALA A 244 -5.06 13.37 19.46
CA ALA A 244 -6.37 13.93 19.14
C ALA A 244 -7.48 13.37 20.06
N VAL A 245 -7.46 12.06 20.33
CA VAL A 245 -8.39 11.41 21.25
C VAL A 245 -8.23 11.94 22.69
N ALA A 246 -6.99 12.14 23.14
CA ALA A 246 -6.74 12.75 24.45
C ALA A 246 -7.37 14.14 24.53
N ARG A 247 -7.17 14.98 23.51
CA ARG A 247 -7.76 16.31 23.43
C ARG A 247 -9.29 16.27 23.43
N MET A 248 -9.92 15.36 22.66
CA MET A 248 -11.37 15.19 22.64
C MET A 248 -11.94 14.80 24.02
N LEU A 249 -11.19 14.03 24.82
CA LEU A 249 -11.60 13.60 26.14
C LEU A 249 -11.28 14.63 27.25
N GLU A 250 -10.32 15.52 27.02
CA GLU A 250 -10.10 16.71 27.87
C GLU A 250 -11.29 17.66 27.75
N ASP A 251 -11.79 17.90 26.54
CA ASP A 251 -12.93 18.79 26.30
C ASP A 251 -14.28 18.16 26.72
N ALA A 252 -14.42 16.83 26.63
CA ALA A 252 -15.64 16.08 26.99
C ALA A 252 -15.29 14.73 27.65
N PRO A 253 -14.95 14.71 28.95
CA PRO A 253 -14.50 13.50 29.67
C PRO A 253 -15.51 12.34 29.68
N GLU A 254 -16.81 12.69 29.70
CA GLU A 254 -17.93 11.72 29.66
C GLU A 254 -18.20 11.15 28.27
N ARG A 255 -17.54 11.61 27.21
CA ARG A 255 -17.79 11.14 25.86
C ARG A 255 -17.58 9.63 25.78
N ASN A 256 -18.63 8.90 25.39
CA ASN A 256 -18.55 7.44 25.23
C ASN A 256 -17.78 7.07 23.94
N LEU A 257 -16.47 7.34 23.96
CA LEU A 257 -15.57 7.13 22.84
C LEU A 257 -14.77 5.84 23.00
N ARG A 258 -14.55 5.11 21.91
CA ARG A 258 -13.63 3.97 21.82
C ARG A 258 -12.77 4.11 20.57
N VAL A 259 -11.56 3.60 20.68
CA VAL A 259 -10.57 3.60 19.57
C VAL A 259 -10.10 2.18 19.32
N LEU A 260 -10.17 1.75 18.06
CA LEU A 260 -9.61 0.50 17.59
C LEU A 260 -8.34 0.81 16.80
N ILE A 261 -7.20 0.29 17.22
CA ILE A 261 -5.95 0.41 16.48
C ILE A 261 -5.56 -0.99 16.01
N CYS A 262 -5.73 -1.27 14.71
CA CYS A 262 -5.47 -2.56 14.10
C CYS A 262 -4.20 -2.52 13.26
N GLY A 263 -3.19 -3.31 13.64
CA GLY A 263 -1.93 -3.42 12.91
C GLY A 263 -0.76 -3.83 13.76
N GLY A 264 0.30 -4.26 13.09
CA GLY A 264 1.52 -4.76 13.71
C GLY A 264 2.66 -3.75 13.71
N ALA A 265 3.68 -4.06 14.49
CA ALA A 265 4.95 -3.35 14.44
C ALA A 265 5.67 -3.61 13.11
N SER A 266 6.31 -2.59 12.57
CA SER A 266 7.30 -2.74 11.50
C SER A 266 8.68 -2.64 12.14
N GLY A 267 9.49 -3.66 11.98
CA GLY A 267 10.79 -3.77 12.66
C GLY A 267 10.68 -4.38 14.06
N ALA A 268 11.52 -3.95 15.00
CA ALA A 268 11.58 -4.51 16.35
C ALA A 268 10.24 -4.42 17.10
N GLU A 269 9.91 -5.43 17.89
CA GLU A 269 8.68 -5.56 18.73
C GLU A 269 8.38 -4.32 19.62
N THR A 270 9.36 -3.47 19.84
CA THR A 270 9.27 -2.26 20.67
C THR A 270 8.28 -1.22 20.16
N THR A 271 7.93 -1.24 18.87
CA THR A 271 7.09 -0.17 18.27
C THR A 271 5.63 -0.22 18.74
N ALA A 272 5.02 -1.41 18.83
CA ALA A 272 3.66 -1.55 19.34
C ALA A 272 3.57 -1.21 20.84
N THR A 273 4.60 -1.54 21.62
CA THR A 273 4.72 -1.21 23.04
C THR A 273 4.75 0.31 23.24
N ARG A 274 5.50 1.04 22.42
CA ARG A 274 5.60 2.51 22.45
C ARG A 274 4.23 3.20 22.32
N TYR A 275 3.35 2.75 21.43
CA TYR A 275 2.03 3.38 21.29
C TYR A 275 1.07 3.01 22.42
N ARG A 276 1.23 1.82 23.02
CA ARG A 276 0.51 1.46 24.25
C ARG A 276 0.97 2.33 25.44
N GLU A 277 2.27 2.61 25.52
CA GLU A 277 2.84 3.52 26.52
C GLU A 277 2.34 4.95 26.30
N LEU A 278 2.38 5.46 25.07
CA LEU A 278 1.85 6.77 24.74
C LEU A 278 0.35 6.89 25.13
N ALA A 279 -0.45 5.87 24.89
CA ALA A 279 -1.86 5.88 25.30
C ALA A 279 -2.02 5.94 26.83
N ARG A 280 -1.10 5.32 27.60
CA ARG A 280 -1.09 5.41 29.08
C ARG A 280 -0.66 6.80 29.55
N GLU A 281 0.40 7.35 28.97
CA GLU A 281 0.91 8.70 29.28
C GLU A 281 -0.16 9.76 29.03
N LEU A 282 -0.93 9.62 27.95
CA LEU A 282 -2.06 10.49 27.61
C LEU A 282 -3.32 10.22 28.41
N GLY A 283 -3.34 9.21 29.31
CA GLY A 283 -4.51 8.85 30.10
C GLY A 283 -5.65 8.18 29.35
N VAL A 284 -5.48 7.84 28.06
CA VAL A 284 -6.54 7.32 27.19
C VAL A 284 -6.51 5.80 27.00
N ALA A 285 -5.57 5.09 27.62
CA ALA A 285 -5.38 3.65 27.42
C ALA A 285 -6.65 2.82 27.64
N HIS A 286 -7.53 3.23 28.57
CA HIS A 286 -8.80 2.56 28.86
C HIS A 286 -9.86 2.73 27.76
N ARG A 287 -9.65 3.63 26.83
CA ARG A 287 -10.50 3.89 25.65
C ARG A 287 -9.96 3.23 24.37
N VAL A 288 -8.70 2.78 24.37
CA VAL A 288 -7.99 2.29 23.18
C VAL A 288 -7.84 0.77 23.23
N ARG A 289 -8.23 0.09 22.17
CA ARG A 289 -7.98 -1.33 21.97
C ARG A 289 -7.04 -1.56 20.81
N PHE A 290 -5.89 -2.14 21.10
CA PHE A 290 -4.91 -2.56 20.10
C PHE A 290 -5.24 -3.98 19.63
N LEU A 291 -5.37 -4.14 18.32
CA LEU A 291 -5.66 -5.39 17.62
C LEU A 291 -4.45 -5.79 16.78
N GLU A 292 -4.16 -7.08 16.74
CA GLU A 292 -3.14 -7.63 15.86
C GLU A 292 -3.54 -7.45 14.38
N PRO A 293 -2.57 -7.52 13.43
CA PRO A 293 -2.87 -7.51 12.00
C PRO A 293 -3.90 -8.57 11.64
N ARG A 294 -4.86 -8.22 10.80
CA ARG A 294 -5.96 -9.10 10.40
C ARG A 294 -5.96 -9.32 8.89
N PRO A 295 -6.33 -10.51 8.42
CA PRO A 295 -6.59 -10.72 7.00
C PRO A 295 -7.81 -9.89 6.54
N PRO A 296 -7.94 -9.60 5.24
CA PRO A 296 -9.02 -8.75 4.72
C PRO A 296 -10.41 -9.15 5.21
N GLN A 297 -10.72 -10.45 5.25
CA GLN A 297 -12.02 -10.97 5.66
C GLN A 297 -12.36 -10.66 7.11
N GLU A 298 -11.37 -10.63 8.00
CA GLU A 298 -11.55 -10.25 9.40
C GLU A 298 -11.46 -8.74 9.63
N LEU A 299 -10.74 -8.03 8.72
CA LEU A 299 -10.59 -6.58 8.78
C LEU A 299 -11.92 -5.86 8.49
N VAL A 300 -12.80 -6.46 7.70
CA VAL A 300 -14.17 -5.99 7.47
C VAL A 300 -14.87 -5.67 8.80
N ALA A 301 -14.73 -6.53 9.81
CA ALA A 301 -15.36 -6.33 11.10
C ALA A 301 -14.82 -5.09 11.85
N VAL A 302 -13.56 -4.73 11.65
CA VAL A 302 -12.96 -3.53 12.25
C VAL A 302 -13.57 -2.27 11.63
N TYR A 303 -13.69 -2.23 10.30
CA TYR A 303 -14.33 -1.12 9.61
C TYR A 303 -15.82 -1.01 9.93
N GLN A 304 -16.56 -2.12 9.90
CA GLN A 304 -18.00 -2.14 10.22
C GLN A 304 -18.32 -1.78 11.67
N ALA A 305 -17.39 -2.01 12.62
CA ALA A 305 -17.54 -1.61 14.00
C ALA A 305 -17.35 -0.09 14.21
N ALA A 306 -16.63 0.56 13.30
CA ALA A 306 -16.25 1.96 13.41
C ALA A 306 -17.35 2.91 12.90
N ASP A 307 -17.44 4.08 13.51
CA ASP A 307 -18.22 5.22 13.02
C ASP A 307 -17.43 6.07 12.04
N VAL A 308 -16.09 6.06 12.19
CA VAL A 308 -15.16 6.76 11.31
C VAL A 308 -13.80 6.07 11.33
N VAL A 309 -13.10 6.07 10.19
CA VAL A 309 -11.71 5.61 10.11
C VAL A 309 -10.79 6.81 10.00
N ALA A 310 -9.76 6.87 10.84
CA ALA A 310 -8.73 7.90 10.82
C ALA A 310 -7.50 7.42 10.05
N VAL A 311 -7.04 8.20 9.08
CA VAL A 311 -5.84 7.94 8.26
C VAL A 311 -4.88 9.13 8.35
N PRO A 312 -4.19 9.31 9.49
CA PRO A 312 -3.33 10.46 9.75
C PRO A 312 -1.90 10.28 9.20
N SER A 313 -1.77 9.65 8.03
CA SER A 313 -0.49 9.38 7.39
C SER A 313 0.21 10.66 6.93
N TYR A 314 1.52 10.76 7.13
CA TYR A 314 2.33 11.89 6.67
C TYR A 314 2.49 11.91 5.15
N ASN A 315 2.45 10.75 4.54
CA ASN A 315 2.28 10.58 3.09
C ASN A 315 1.66 9.21 2.81
N GLU A 316 0.90 9.12 1.74
CA GLU A 316 0.23 7.89 1.29
C GLU A 316 0.22 7.85 -0.24
N SER A 317 0.71 6.78 -0.84
CA SER A 317 0.72 6.65 -2.31
C SER A 317 -0.67 6.75 -2.91
N PHE A 318 -1.66 6.16 -2.24
CA PHE A 318 -3.06 6.25 -2.69
C PHE A 318 -4.06 6.27 -1.54
N GLY A 319 -3.94 5.36 -0.57
CA GLY A 319 -4.86 5.24 0.56
C GLY A 319 -5.83 4.05 0.44
N LEU A 320 -5.29 2.86 0.23
CA LEU A 320 -6.12 1.63 0.15
C LEU A 320 -6.99 1.45 1.39
N VAL A 321 -6.46 1.74 2.59
CA VAL A 321 -7.23 1.69 3.85
C VAL A 321 -8.45 2.62 3.80
N ALA A 322 -8.30 3.81 3.20
CA ALA A 322 -9.42 4.74 3.05
C ALA A 322 -10.48 4.19 2.08
N LEU A 323 -10.07 3.52 1.00
CA LEU A 323 -11.01 2.89 0.08
C LEU A 323 -11.70 1.67 0.69
N GLU A 324 -10.98 0.83 1.43
CA GLU A 324 -11.53 -0.33 2.14
C GLU A 324 -12.59 0.10 3.16
N ALA A 325 -12.30 1.11 3.98
CA ALA A 325 -13.24 1.70 4.92
C ALA A 325 -14.49 2.23 4.19
N GLN A 326 -14.31 2.98 3.11
CA GLN A 326 -15.41 3.53 2.32
C GLN A 326 -16.25 2.43 1.66
N ALA A 327 -15.62 1.37 1.16
CA ALA A 327 -16.33 0.23 0.60
C ALA A 327 -17.23 -0.49 1.63
N THR A 328 -16.86 -0.46 2.93
CA THR A 328 -17.73 -0.97 4.00
C THR A 328 -18.79 0.02 4.48
N GLY A 329 -18.87 1.22 3.90
CA GLY A 329 -19.81 2.26 4.30
C GLY A 329 -19.32 3.11 5.47
N THR A 330 -18.05 3.03 5.85
CA THR A 330 -17.48 3.80 6.94
C THR A 330 -16.76 5.04 6.39
N PRO A 331 -17.18 6.27 6.76
CA PRO A 331 -16.53 7.49 6.32
C PRO A 331 -15.11 7.61 6.89
N VAL A 332 -14.29 8.44 6.25
CA VAL A 332 -12.87 8.57 6.55
C VAL A 332 -12.51 10.00 6.91
N VAL A 333 -11.71 10.17 7.97
CA VAL A 333 -10.95 11.40 8.23
C VAL A 333 -9.50 11.12 7.89
N ALA A 334 -8.96 11.81 6.90
CA ALA A 334 -7.61 11.56 6.40
C ALA A 334 -6.76 12.84 6.37
N ALA A 335 -5.44 12.68 6.47
CA ALA A 335 -4.53 13.79 6.20
C ALA A 335 -4.62 14.22 4.74
N ARG A 336 -4.50 15.51 4.43
CA ARG A 336 -4.37 16.01 3.06
C ARG A 336 -2.94 15.76 2.56
N ALA A 337 -2.62 14.48 2.30
CA ALA A 337 -1.27 14.04 1.96
C ALA A 337 -1.28 12.95 0.88
N GLY A 338 -0.37 13.08 -0.09
CA GLY A 338 -0.21 12.12 -1.19
C GLY A 338 -1.50 11.85 -1.96
N GLY A 339 -1.88 10.59 -2.09
CA GLY A 339 -3.09 10.15 -2.81
C GLY A 339 -4.39 10.21 -2.01
N LEU A 340 -4.36 10.53 -0.72
CA LEU A 340 -5.56 10.57 0.12
C LEU A 340 -6.65 11.54 -0.38
N PRO A 341 -6.33 12.74 -0.94
CA PRO A 341 -7.32 13.62 -1.54
C PRO A 341 -8.05 13.04 -2.78
N ILE A 342 -7.51 11.98 -3.38
CA ILE A 342 -8.17 11.25 -4.46
C ILE A 342 -9.03 10.11 -3.88
N ALA A 343 -8.52 9.41 -2.88
CA ALA A 343 -9.22 8.32 -2.22
C ALA A 343 -10.43 8.81 -1.39
N VAL A 344 -10.39 10.03 -0.84
CA VAL A 344 -11.45 10.62 -0.02
C VAL A 344 -12.01 11.86 -0.71
N ALA A 345 -13.28 11.80 -1.13
CA ALA A 345 -13.98 12.96 -1.67
C ALA A 345 -14.45 13.86 -0.50
N GLU A 346 -13.69 14.93 -0.26
CA GLU A 346 -13.87 15.85 0.88
C GLU A 346 -15.30 16.38 0.99
N GLY A 347 -15.86 16.36 2.20
CA GLY A 347 -17.24 16.78 2.50
C GLY A 347 -18.32 15.82 1.97
N SER A 348 -17.94 14.84 1.14
CA SER A 348 -18.86 13.86 0.55
C SER A 348 -18.71 12.47 1.16
N THR A 349 -17.51 11.93 1.19
CA THR A 349 -17.24 10.56 1.68
C THR A 349 -16.37 10.54 2.93
N GLY A 350 -15.88 11.69 3.34
CA GLY A 350 -15.02 11.90 4.47
C GLY A 350 -14.55 13.34 4.55
N MET A 351 -13.60 13.60 5.45
CA MET A 351 -12.99 14.91 5.66
C MET A 351 -11.48 14.81 5.51
N LEU A 352 -10.86 15.90 5.05
CA LEU A 352 -9.41 16.02 4.98
C LEU A 352 -8.92 17.02 6.02
N VAL A 353 -7.82 16.69 6.68
CA VAL A 353 -7.17 17.54 7.68
C VAL A 353 -5.83 18.02 7.15
N ASP A 354 -5.60 19.32 7.19
CA ASP A 354 -4.32 19.92 6.82
C ASP A 354 -3.32 19.77 7.98
N GLY A 355 -2.24 19.05 7.73
CA GLY A 355 -1.21 18.80 8.75
C GLY A 355 -1.60 17.72 9.77
N HIS A 356 -0.88 17.75 10.90
CA HIS A 356 -0.94 16.69 11.92
C HIS A 356 -1.10 17.26 13.34
N ASP A 357 -1.65 18.48 13.47
CA ASP A 357 -1.96 19.07 14.78
C ASP A 357 -3.09 18.26 15.44
N PRO A 358 -2.88 17.72 16.65
CA PRO A 358 -3.91 16.98 17.35
C PRO A 358 -5.20 17.75 17.63
N GLU A 359 -5.15 19.08 17.72
CA GLU A 359 -6.34 19.92 17.94
C GLU A 359 -7.24 19.93 16.69
N ASP A 360 -6.65 20.09 15.50
CA ASP A 360 -7.40 20.03 14.24
C ASP A 360 -8.02 18.66 14.02
N TRP A 361 -7.26 17.60 14.30
CA TRP A 361 -7.78 16.22 14.22
C TRP A 361 -8.90 15.96 15.22
N ALA A 362 -8.77 16.45 16.47
CA ALA A 362 -9.81 16.34 17.51
C ALA A 362 -11.10 17.03 17.08
N ARG A 363 -10.98 18.26 16.54
CA ARG A 363 -12.11 19.04 16.04
C ARG A 363 -12.83 18.32 14.90
N VAL A 364 -12.12 17.92 13.85
CA VAL A 364 -12.74 17.28 12.67
C VAL A 364 -13.34 15.91 13.00
N LEU A 365 -12.66 15.10 13.82
CA LEU A 365 -13.21 13.84 14.33
C LEU A 365 -14.45 14.07 15.21
N GLY A 366 -14.43 15.12 16.03
CA GLY A 366 -15.57 15.52 16.85
C GLY A 366 -16.78 15.87 16.00
N GLU A 367 -16.63 16.76 15.04
CA GLU A 367 -17.67 17.20 14.12
C GLU A 367 -18.37 16.01 13.42
N ILE A 368 -17.59 15.08 12.85
CA ILE A 368 -18.15 13.93 12.14
C ILE A 368 -18.85 12.92 13.07
N LEU A 369 -18.37 12.77 14.31
CA LEU A 369 -18.96 11.87 15.30
C LEU A 369 -20.23 12.42 15.95
N ASP A 370 -20.41 13.73 16.01
CA ASP A 370 -21.55 14.38 16.66
C ASP A 370 -22.76 14.47 15.70
N GLU A 371 -22.54 14.41 14.39
CA GLU A 371 -23.57 14.56 13.35
C GLU A 371 -23.96 13.19 12.75
N ASP A 372 -24.75 12.38 13.46
CA ASP A 372 -25.09 11.00 13.07
C ASP A 372 -25.72 10.89 11.68
N GLU A 373 -26.70 11.76 11.34
CA GLU A 373 -27.34 11.71 10.04
C GLU A 373 -26.38 12.08 8.90
N ALA A 374 -25.53 13.09 9.11
CA ALA A 374 -24.52 13.50 8.12
C ALA A 374 -23.50 12.38 7.90
N ARG A 375 -23.04 11.73 8.98
CA ARG A 375 -22.12 10.60 8.95
C ARG A 375 -22.70 9.41 8.18
N ILE A 376 -23.96 9.04 8.42
CA ILE A 376 -24.65 7.96 7.71
C ILE A 376 -24.75 8.28 6.21
N ARG A 377 -25.16 9.50 5.84
CA ARG A 377 -25.22 9.92 4.44
C ARG A 377 -23.82 9.92 3.79
N MET A 378 -22.79 10.27 4.54
CA MET A 378 -21.40 10.25 4.09
C MET A 378 -20.94 8.81 3.83
N GLY A 379 -21.28 7.87 4.72
CA GLY A 379 -21.01 6.43 4.55
C GLY A 379 -21.67 5.84 3.29
N GLN A 380 -22.92 6.20 3.00
CA GLN A 380 -23.60 5.76 1.77
C GLN A 380 -22.88 6.23 0.51
N ARG A 381 -22.51 7.52 0.46
CA ARG A 381 -21.74 8.09 -0.66
C ARG A 381 -20.31 7.50 -0.74
N ALA A 382 -19.75 7.08 0.38
CA ALA A 382 -18.44 6.45 0.44
C ALA A 382 -18.43 5.11 -0.32
N VAL A 383 -19.48 4.30 -0.20
CA VAL A 383 -19.63 3.04 -0.97
C VAL A 383 -19.65 3.31 -2.48
N GLU A 384 -20.44 4.29 -2.91
CA GLU A 384 -20.52 4.65 -4.33
C GLU A 384 -19.19 5.20 -4.87
N HIS A 385 -18.45 5.92 -4.02
CA HIS A 385 -17.13 6.43 -4.38
C HIS A 385 -16.10 5.31 -4.51
N ALA A 386 -16.00 4.42 -3.52
CA ALA A 386 -15.09 3.30 -3.55
C ALA A 386 -15.32 2.38 -4.76
N ALA A 387 -16.57 2.18 -5.17
CA ALA A 387 -16.93 1.38 -6.34
C ALA A 387 -16.35 1.91 -7.67
N LYS A 388 -15.93 3.18 -7.74
CA LYS A 388 -15.27 3.76 -8.92
C LYS A 388 -13.83 3.26 -9.09
N PHE A 389 -13.23 2.73 -8.03
CA PHE A 389 -11.87 2.20 -8.01
C PHE A 389 -11.93 0.67 -8.11
N SER A 390 -11.55 0.13 -9.25
CA SER A 390 -11.69 -1.30 -9.55
C SER A 390 -10.35 -1.90 -9.93
N TRP A 391 -9.94 -2.97 -9.23
CA TRP A 391 -8.75 -3.74 -9.60
C TRP A 391 -8.80 -4.28 -11.03
N ALA A 392 -9.99 -4.62 -11.53
CA ALA A 392 -10.17 -5.01 -12.91
C ALA A 392 -9.86 -3.87 -13.90
N ALA A 393 -10.21 -2.62 -13.55
CA ALA A 393 -9.84 -1.44 -14.35
C ALA A 393 -8.33 -1.15 -14.26
N THR A 394 -7.74 -1.28 -13.08
CA THR A 394 -6.28 -1.19 -12.86
C THR A 394 -5.54 -2.20 -13.74
N ALA A 395 -5.95 -3.47 -13.73
CA ALA A 395 -5.33 -4.53 -14.52
C ALA A 395 -5.44 -4.29 -16.03
N ARG A 396 -6.59 -3.80 -16.54
CA ARG A 396 -6.72 -3.43 -17.95
C ARG A 396 -5.73 -2.33 -18.35
N ARG A 397 -5.61 -1.27 -17.54
CA ARG A 397 -4.66 -0.17 -17.80
C ARG A 397 -3.21 -0.64 -17.74
N LEU A 398 -2.87 -1.54 -16.81
CA LEU A 398 -1.55 -2.16 -16.74
C LEU A 398 -1.27 -3.02 -17.98
N HIS A 399 -2.25 -3.81 -18.42
CA HIS A 399 -2.11 -4.63 -19.64
C HIS A 399 -1.88 -3.76 -20.88
N GLU A 400 -2.60 -2.62 -21.00
CA GLU A 400 -2.36 -1.63 -22.06
C GLU A 400 -0.95 -1.00 -21.94
N ALA A 401 -0.50 -0.70 -20.71
CA ALA A 401 0.83 -0.18 -20.45
C ALA A 401 1.92 -1.17 -20.88
N TYR A 402 1.78 -2.46 -20.57
CA TYR A 402 2.69 -3.50 -21.02
C TYR A 402 2.71 -3.60 -22.56
N GLY A 403 1.54 -3.57 -23.20
CA GLY A 403 1.46 -3.59 -24.67
C GLY A 403 2.21 -2.42 -25.31
N ARG A 404 2.09 -1.21 -24.74
CA ARG A 404 2.82 -0.02 -25.20
C ARG A 404 4.34 -0.16 -25.00
N ALA A 405 4.77 -0.67 -23.84
CA ALA A 405 6.19 -0.89 -23.55
C ALA A 405 6.81 -1.91 -24.53
N VAL A 406 6.12 -3.01 -24.81
CA VAL A 406 6.58 -4.03 -25.78
C VAL A 406 6.68 -3.48 -27.21
N VAL A 407 5.71 -2.67 -27.64
CA VAL A 407 5.75 -2.05 -28.98
C VAL A 407 6.91 -1.07 -29.10
N ALA A 408 7.13 -0.21 -28.11
CA ALA A 408 8.22 0.75 -28.08
C ALA A 408 9.60 0.07 -28.11
N ASP A 409 9.78 -1.02 -27.34
CA ASP A 409 11.05 -1.79 -27.33
C ASP A 409 11.34 -2.41 -28.71
N VAL A 410 10.32 -2.96 -29.40
CA VAL A 410 10.48 -3.50 -30.75
C VAL A 410 10.87 -2.41 -31.77
N GLU A 411 10.29 -1.22 -31.66
CA GLU A 411 10.61 -0.06 -32.52
C GLU A 411 12.05 0.40 -32.30
N ASP A 412 12.48 0.54 -31.02
CA ASP A 412 13.84 0.90 -30.66
C ASP A 412 14.86 -0.15 -31.12
N CYS A 413 14.58 -1.44 -30.98
CA CYS A 413 15.41 -2.51 -31.51
C CYS A 413 15.57 -2.45 -33.05
N ARG A 414 14.49 -2.12 -33.78
CA ARG A 414 14.52 -1.96 -35.25
C ARG A 414 15.36 -0.73 -35.64
N ALA A 415 15.19 0.40 -34.93
CA ALA A 415 15.93 1.62 -35.17
C ALA A 415 17.44 1.42 -34.96
N ARG A 416 17.86 0.76 -33.87
CA ARG A 416 19.29 0.43 -33.62
C ARG A 416 19.88 -0.47 -34.71
N ARG A 417 19.16 -1.52 -35.14
CA ARG A 417 19.60 -2.40 -36.24
C ARG A 417 19.72 -1.63 -37.55
N ALA A 418 18.83 -0.68 -37.84
CA ALA A 418 18.88 0.14 -39.04
C ALA A 418 20.02 1.16 -39.04
N SER A 419 20.43 1.63 -37.84
CA SER A 419 21.56 2.58 -37.67
C SER A 419 22.94 1.90 -37.57
N GLY A 420 23.00 0.56 -37.57
CA GLY A 420 24.25 -0.19 -37.51
C GLY A 420 24.93 -0.18 -36.13
N LEU A 421 24.20 0.13 -35.09
CA LEU A 421 24.59 0.09 -33.67
C LEU A 421 24.17 -1.24 -33.02
#